data_350a3595fb8641b08d79a8aaca564f9c
#
_entry.id   350a3595fb8641b08d79a8aaca564f9c
#
_cell.length_a   1.000
_cell.length_b   1.000
_cell.length_c   1.000
_cell.angle_alpha   90.00
_cell.angle_beta   90.00
_cell.angle_gamma   90.00
#
_symmetry.space_group_name_H-M   'P 1'
#
loop_
_entity.id
_entity.type
_entity.pdbx_description
1 polymer ?
#
loop_
_entity_poly.entity_id
_entity_poly.type
_entity_poly.pdbx_seq_one_letter_code
_entity_poly.pdbx_strand_id
1 'polypeptide(L)'
;MKPYLVCHPFAGGGASFYRAWQKQYRKQPDSLAILPLQLPGREELFLEEPFRDLSEAADALAPQVTERTGGRPVVLFGHCLGAMLAYEVACRLQDVPTVDLCHLIVSGSPGPWSDRSQLASGLADDELVASVQELTGYQHEALANPDLLDLLLPALRADVEMHANYRPDSVEPLRIPITTLRGKDDHLVSASQAAGWRKATAGEFRLRESPGGHMYLIESPEQVMTTATAALAEPVS
;
A
#
# COMPACT_ATOMS: atom_id res chain seq x y z
N MET A 1 14.00 18.27 10.43
CA MET A 1 14.29 16.87 9.94
C MET A 1 13.23 16.52 8.91
N LYS A 2 13.60 15.78 7.82
CA LYS A 2 12.62 15.43 6.78
C LYS A 2 11.56 14.47 7.33
N PRO A 3 10.26 14.70 7.07
CA PRO A 3 9.20 13.74 7.38
C PRO A 3 9.32 12.49 6.50
N TYR A 4 8.64 11.42 6.88
CA TYR A 4 8.65 10.17 6.14
C TYR A 4 7.38 9.94 5.32
N LEU A 5 7.56 9.42 4.11
CA LEU A 5 6.57 8.67 3.37
C LEU A 5 6.89 7.17 3.50
N VAL A 6 6.14 6.46 4.32
CA VAL A 6 6.30 5.02 4.54
C VAL A 6 5.46 4.28 3.51
N CYS A 7 6.11 3.51 2.64
CA CYS A 7 5.47 2.85 1.51
C CYS A 7 5.30 1.35 1.76
N HIS A 8 4.06 0.88 1.70
CA HIS A 8 3.70 -0.53 1.86
C HIS A 8 3.60 -1.21 0.49
N PRO A 9 4.15 -2.43 0.33
CA PRO A 9 4.14 -3.14 -0.93
C PRO A 9 2.73 -3.54 -1.36
N PHE A 10 2.48 -3.48 -2.67
CA PHE A 10 1.28 -4.05 -3.29
C PHE A 10 1.49 -5.54 -3.61
N ALA A 11 0.43 -6.25 -4.00
CA ALA A 11 0.52 -7.68 -4.32
C ALA A 11 1.55 -7.95 -5.44
N GLY A 12 2.48 -8.85 -5.18
CA GLY A 12 3.62 -9.15 -6.05
C GLY A 12 4.73 -8.09 -6.07
N GLY A 13 4.53 -6.93 -5.42
CA GLY A 13 5.52 -5.87 -5.31
C GLY A 13 6.47 -6.07 -4.13
N GLY A 14 7.64 -5.42 -4.21
CA GLY A 14 8.60 -5.36 -3.12
C GLY A 14 9.11 -3.95 -2.86
N ALA A 15 10.04 -3.82 -1.92
CA ALA A 15 10.65 -2.54 -1.56
C ALA A 15 11.39 -1.88 -2.73
N SER A 16 11.90 -2.66 -3.68
CA SER A 16 12.65 -2.17 -4.84
C SER A 16 11.83 -1.21 -5.71
N PHE A 17 10.52 -1.42 -5.82
CA PHE A 17 9.62 -0.52 -6.53
C PHE A 17 9.74 0.93 -5.99
N TYR A 18 9.64 1.08 -4.68
CA TYR A 18 9.72 2.40 -4.05
C TYR A 18 11.16 2.94 -3.89
N ARG A 19 12.18 2.08 -3.99
CA ARG A 19 13.59 2.52 -4.08
C ARG A 19 13.87 3.34 -5.34
N ALA A 20 13.13 3.08 -6.43
CA ALA A 20 13.19 3.93 -7.62
C ALA A 20 12.73 5.36 -7.29
N TRP A 21 11.65 5.51 -6.51
CA TRP A 21 11.18 6.81 -6.03
C TRP A 21 12.20 7.49 -5.10
N GLN A 22 12.87 6.74 -4.22
CA GLN A 22 13.94 7.31 -3.38
C GLN A 22 15.03 7.97 -4.23
N LYS A 23 15.46 7.34 -5.33
CA LYS A 23 16.47 7.88 -6.23
C LYS A 23 15.97 9.15 -6.94
N GLN A 24 14.74 9.12 -7.44
CA GLN A 24 14.14 10.19 -8.21
C GLN A 24 13.91 11.46 -7.36
N TYR A 25 13.39 11.30 -6.13
CA TYR A 25 12.96 12.42 -5.29
C TYR A 25 14.00 12.86 -4.25
N ARG A 26 15.12 12.15 -4.08
CA ARG A 26 16.14 12.43 -3.06
C ARG A 26 16.69 13.84 -3.06
N LYS A 27 16.80 14.46 -4.23
CA LYS A 27 17.43 15.79 -4.41
C LYS A 27 16.46 16.97 -4.35
N GLN A 28 15.16 16.72 -4.22
CA GLN A 28 14.20 17.81 -4.14
C GLN A 28 14.25 18.45 -2.74
N PRO A 29 14.29 19.80 -2.63
CA PRO A 29 14.49 20.50 -1.35
C PRO A 29 13.48 20.14 -0.28
N ASP A 30 12.20 20.04 -0.65
CA ASP A 30 11.07 19.77 0.25
C ASP A 30 10.62 18.32 0.20
N SER A 31 11.50 17.39 -0.23
CA SER A 31 11.16 16.00 -0.40
C SER A 31 11.03 15.28 0.95
N LEU A 32 10.03 14.40 1.01
CA LEU A 32 9.89 13.39 2.06
C LEU A 32 11.05 12.38 2.00
N ALA A 33 11.41 11.83 3.14
CA ALA A 33 12.24 10.64 3.19
C ALA A 33 11.35 9.42 2.88
N ILE A 34 11.53 8.81 1.71
CA ILE A 34 10.76 7.62 1.35
C ILE A 34 11.32 6.43 2.10
N LEU A 35 10.46 5.71 2.81
CA LEU A 35 10.79 4.52 3.58
C LEU A 35 10.00 3.32 3.03
N PRO A 36 10.59 2.54 2.11
CA PRO A 36 9.97 1.29 1.67
C PRO A 36 9.99 0.26 2.79
N LEU A 37 8.84 -0.38 3.00
CA LEU A 37 8.74 -1.59 3.80
C LEU A 37 8.88 -2.82 2.92
N GLN A 38 9.37 -3.91 3.49
CA GLN A 38 9.54 -5.19 2.81
C GLN A 38 8.71 -6.26 3.49
N LEU A 39 7.98 -7.04 2.69
CA LEU A 39 7.34 -8.27 3.14
C LEU A 39 8.28 -9.47 2.93
N PRO A 40 8.18 -10.50 3.77
CA PRO A 40 8.93 -11.75 3.59
C PRO A 40 8.53 -12.50 2.30
N GLY A 41 9.32 -13.49 1.93
CA GLY A 41 9.14 -14.29 0.73
C GLY A 41 9.60 -13.62 -0.57
N ARG A 42 10.27 -12.46 -0.51
CA ARG A 42 10.71 -11.71 -1.70
C ARG A 42 11.94 -10.86 -1.46
N GLU A 43 12.67 -10.55 -2.52
CA GLU A 43 13.88 -9.72 -2.51
C GLU A 43 14.88 -10.14 -1.43
N GLU A 44 15.23 -9.24 -0.50
CA GLU A 44 16.20 -9.50 0.59
C GLU A 44 15.68 -10.49 1.63
N LEU A 45 14.34 -10.65 1.77
CA LEU A 45 13.69 -11.59 2.69
C LEU A 45 13.16 -12.83 1.97
N PHE A 46 13.76 -13.18 0.85
CA PHE A 46 13.32 -14.27 -0.05
C PHE A 46 13.19 -15.63 0.65
N LEU A 47 14.08 -15.92 1.62
CA LEU A 47 14.06 -17.20 2.34
C LEU A 47 13.06 -17.25 3.51
N GLU A 48 12.41 -16.15 3.81
CA GLU A 48 11.43 -16.08 4.88
C GLU A 48 10.04 -16.47 4.36
N GLU A 49 9.24 -17.12 5.19
CA GLU A 49 7.87 -17.50 4.85
C GLU A 49 6.99 -16.25 4.64
N PRO A 50 6.26 -16.15 3.52
CA PRO A 50 5.35 -15.04 3.28
C PRO A 50 4.18 -15.04 4.29
N PHE A 51 3.76 -13.86 4.75
CA PHE A 51 2.53 -13.71 5.50
C PHE A 51 1.31 -14.07 4.64
N ARG A 52 0.35 -14.77 5.23
CA ARG A 52 -0.95 -15.10 4.62
C ARG A 52 -2.11 -14.38 5.30
N ASP A 53 -1.84 -13.78 6.44
CA ASP A 53 -2.78 -12.97 7.20
C ASP A 53 -2.29 -11.52 7.25
N LEU A 54 -3.20 -10.58 6.98
CA LEU A 54 -2.87 -9.17 6.86
C LEU A 54 -2.66 -8.53 8.24
N SER A 55 -3.36 -9.02 9.27
CA SER A 55 -3.17 -8.56 10.64
C SER A 55 -1.77 -8.94 11.15
N GLU A 56 -1.34 -10.19 10.92
CA GLU A 56 0.02 -10.65 11.26
C GLU A 56 1.10 -9.82 10.53
N ALA A 57 0.88 -9.54 9.24
CA ALA A 57 1.79 -8.69 8.48
C ALA A 57 1.88 -7.27 9.06
N ALA A 58 0.74 -6.68 9.44
CA ALA A 58 0.70 -5.36 10.03
C ALA A 58 1.35 -5.32 11.43
N ASP A 59 1.19 -6.39 12.25
CA ASP A 59 1.87 -6.53 13.55
C ASP A 59 3.39 -6.56 13.41
N ALA A 60 3.90 -7.18 12.34
CA ALA A 60 5.33 -7.22 12.05
C ALA A 60 5.88 -5.91 11.47
N LEU A 61 5.05 -5.14 10.72
CA LEU A 61 5.47 -3.90 10.07
C LEU A 61 5.39 -2.67 10.99
N ALA A 62 4.40 -2.58 11.88
CA ALA A 62 4.20 -1.41 12.73
C ALA A 62 5.42 -1.07 13.63
N PRO A 63 6.08 -2.05 14.30
CA PRO A 63 7.31 -1.79 15.04
C PRO A 63 8.45 -1.23 14.18
N GLN A 64 8.59 -1.71 12.93
CA GLN A 64 9.61 -1.21 12.01
C GLN A 64 9.39 0.26 11.65
N VAL A 65 8.13 0.70 11.51
CA VAL A 65 7.81 2.11 11.29
C VAL A 65 8.23 2.93 12.50
N THR A 66 7.86 2.51 13.71
CA THR A 66 8.22 3.19 14.96
C THR A 66 9.73 3.38 15.10
N GLU A 67 10.49 2.30 14.93
CA GLU A 67 11.94 2.30 15.09
C GLU A 67 12.62 3.18 14.02
N ARG A 68 12.24 3.00 12.74
CA ARG A 68 12.95 3.63 11.61
C ARG A 68 12.59 5.11 11.43
N THR A 69 11.43 5.56 11.91
CA THR A 69 11.01 6.97 11.79
C THR A 69 11.50 7.83 12.95
N GLY A 70 11.72 7.25 14.14
CA GLY A 70 12.32 7.94 15.27
C GLY A 70 11.57 9.20 15.71
N GLY A 71 10.24 9.15 15.75
CA GLY A 71 9.37 10.26 16.14
C GLY A 71 9.24 11.40 15.12
N ARG A 72 9.73 11.21 13.90
CA ARG A 72 9.51 12.19 12.81
C ARG A 72 8.11 12.06 12.22
N PRO A 73 7.54 13.15 11.66
CA PRO A 73 6.24 13.10 11.01
C PRO A 73 6.15 12.00 9.94
N VAL A 74 5.07 11.23 9.97
CA VAL A 74 4.86 10.05 9.13
C VAL A 74 3.59 10.22 8.30
N VAL A 75 3.72 10.05 7.00
CA VAL A 75 2.62 9.77 6.08
C VAL A 75 2.73 8.31 5.67
N LEU A 76 1.71 7.50 5.91
CA LEU A 76 1.64 6.14 5.42
C LEU A 76 1.05 6.12 4.01
N PHE A 77 1.61 5.30 3.15
CA PHE A 77 1.14 5.09 1.79
C PHE A 77 1.06 3.61 1.47
N GLY A 78 -0.02 3.23 0.78
CA GLY A 78 -0.15 1.90 0.20
C GLY A 78 -1.07 1.90 -1.03
N HIS A 79 -0.76 1.00 -1.97
CA HIS A 79 -1.54 0.77 -3.17
C HIS A 79 -2.09 -0.66 -3.18
N CYS A 80 -3.33 -0.86 -3.61
CA CYS A 80 -3.97 -2.17 -3.69
C CYS A 80 -3.91 -2.91 -2.33
N LEU A 81 -3.27 -4.08 -2.22
CA LEU A 81 -2.98 -4.77 -0.96
C LEU A 81 -2.27 -3.86 0.06
N GLY A 82 -1.30 -3.08 -0.43
CA GLY A 82 -0.55 -2.14 0.41
C GLY A 82 -1.41 -1.07 1.08
N ALA A 83 -2.57 -0.72 0.49
CA ALA A 83 -3.50 0.22 1.11
C ALA A 83 -4.12 -0.35 2.40
N MET A 84 -4.42 -1.64 2.40
CA MET A 84 -4.95 -2.35 3.57
C MET A 84 -3.87 -2.53 4.62
N LEU A 85 -2.65 -2.91 4.21
CA LEU A 85 -1.49 -2.97 5.11
C LEU A 85 -1.22 -1.62 5.77
N ALA A 86 -1.21 -0.53 5.00
CA ALA A 86 -1.01 0.81 5.52
C ALA A 86 -2.11 1.22 6.52
N TYR A 87 -3.36 0.85 6.26
CA TYR A 87 -4.48 1.09 7.16
C TYR A 87 -4.34 0.31 8.48
N GLU A 88 -4.07 -0.98 8.40
CA GLU A 88 -3.89 -1.81 9.61
C GLU A 88 -2.66 -1.37 10.43
N VAL A 89 -1.58 -0.97 9.77
CA VAL A 89 -0.42 -0.34 10.43
C VAL A 89 -0.82 0.98 11.07
N ALA A 90 -1.64 1.83 10.41
CA ALA A 90 -2.14 3.07 10.98
C ALA A 90 -2.98 2.82 12.25
N CYS A 91 -3.86 1.79 12.23
CA CYS A 91 -4.65 1.41 13.40
C CYS A 91 -3.77 1.06 14.61
N ARG A 92 -2.62 0.41 14.39
CA ARG A 92 -1.66 0.05 15.44
C ARG A 92 -0.84 1.24 15.94
N LEU A 93 -0.58 2.20 15.06
CA LEU A 93 0.33 3.32 15.36
C LEU A 93 -0.36 4.55 15.93
N GLN A 94 -1.65 4.77 15.69
CA GLN A 94 -2.34 6.01 16.07
C GLN A 94 -2.34 6.30 17.59
N ASP A 95 -2.14 5.29 18.43
CA ASP A 95 -2.07 5.42 19.88
C ASP A 95 -0.64 5.25 20.43
N VAL A 96 0.37 5.16 19.55
CA VAL A 96 1.77 5.04 19.94
C VAL A 96 2.39 6.44 20.12
N PRO A 97 2.68 6.89 21.35
CA PRO A 97 3.09 8.28 21.62
C PRO A 97 4.40 8.69 20.95
N THR A 98 5.22 7.72 20.56
CA THR A 98 6.51 7.96 19.91
C THR A 98 6.42 8.06 18.38
N VAL A 99 5.22 7.95 17.80
CA VAL A 99 4.98 8.06 16.37
C VAL A 99 4.12 9.30 16.08
N ASP A 100 4.65 10.21 15.30
CA ASP A 100 3.92 11.37 14.80
C ASP A 100 3.21 11.01 13.48
N LEU A 101 2.07 10.30 13.60
CA LEU A 101 1.29 9.83 12.47
C LEU A 101 0.36 10.93 11.96
N CYS A 102 0.70 11.51 10.80
CA CYS A 102 0.05 12.70 10.26
C CYS A 102 -1.08 12.39 9.28
N HIS A 103 -0.91 11.37 8.43
CA HIS A 103 -1.83 11.12 7.31
C HIS A 103 -1.74 9.68 6.79
N LEU A 104 -2.85 9.18 6.25
CA LEU A 104 -2.89 7.94 5.49
C LEU A 104 -3.29 8.22 4.04
N ILE A 105 -2.48 7.77 3.09
CA ILE A 105 -2.78 7.81 1.67
C ILE A 105 -3.01 6.37 1.20
N VAL A 106 -4.21 6.08 0.74
CA VAL A 106 -4.61 4.80 0.17
C VAL A 106 -4.83 4.95 -1.32
N SER A 107 -4.44 3.96 -2.11
CA SER A 107 -4.49 4.03 -3.56
C SER A 107 -4.99 2.72 -4.16
N GLY A 108 -5.85 2.80 -5.20
CA GLY A 108 -6.32 1.64 -5.95
C GLY A 108 -6.90 0.53 -5.05
N SER A 109 -7.68 0.91 -4.04
CA SER A 109 -8.27 -0.03 -3.10
C SER A 109 -9.68 0.39 -2.71
N PRO A 110 -10.65 -0.54 -2.66
CA PRO A 110 -11.95 -0.28 -2.05
C PRO A 110 -11.80 -0.07 -0.53
N GLY A 111 -12.77 0.57 0.09
CA GLY A 111 -12.79 0.78 1.54
C GLY A 111 -12.62 -0.52 2.33
N PRO A 112 -12.12 -0.45 3.58
CA PRO A 112 -11.71 -1.65 4.32
C PRO A 112 -12.85 -2.64 4.57
N TRP A 113 -14.09 -2.18 4.70
CA TRP A 113 -15.28 -3.03 4.91
C TRP A 113 -16.03 -3.39 3.62
N SER A 114 -15.45 -3.11 2.45
CA SER A 114 -16.07 -3.50 1.17
C SER A 114 -15.96 -5.01 0.94
N ASP A 115 -16.96 -5.58 0.29
CA ASP A 115 -16.88 -6.95 -0.18
C ASP A 115 -15.72 -7.13 -1.15
N ARG A 116 -14.95 -8.20 -0.96
CA ARG A 116 -13.79 -8.53 -1.79
C ARG A 116 -14.08 -9.77 -2.63
N SER A 117 -13.78 -9.68 -3.90
CA SER A 117 -13.90 -10.86 -4.76
C SER A 117 -12.79 -11.85 -4.42
N GLN A 118 -13.13 -13.12 -4.31
CA GLN A 118 -12.18 -14.23 -4.13
C GLN A 118 -11.64 -14.74 -5.48
N LEU A 119 -11.63 -13.91 -6.50
CA LEU A 119 -11.40 -14.29 -7.90
C LEU A 119 -10.07 -15.03 -8.15
N ALA A 120 -9.07 -14.84 -7.31
CA ALA A 120 -7.76 -15.48 -7.48
C ALA A 120 -7.45 -16.52 -6.38
N SER A 121 -8.34 -16.75 -5.43
CA SER A 121 -8.18 -17.75 -4.39
C SER A 121 -8.48 -19.14 -4.96
N GLY A 122 -7.51 -20.07 -4.87
CA GLY A 122 -7.66 -21.46 -5.32
C GLY A 122 -7.37 -21.72 -6.80
N LEU A 123 -6.90 -20.73 -7.56
CA LEU A 123 -6.46 -20.90 -8.96
C LEU A 123 -5.14 -21.69 -9.04
N ALA A 124 -4.93 -22.42 -10.15
CA ALA A 124 -3.63 -22.96 -10.51
C ALA A 124 -2.62 -21.83 -10.74
N ASP A 125 -1.31 -22.12 -10.71
CA ASP A 125 -0.27 -21.08 -10.71
C ASP A 125 -0.28 -20.23 -11.97
N ASP A 126 -0.45 -20.84 -13.13
CA ASP A 126 -0.57 -20.17 -14.43
C ASP A 126 -1.85 -19.31 -14.52
N GLU A 127 -2.96 -19.81 -14.01
CA GLU A 127 -4.23 -19.07 -13.94
C GLU A 127 -4.13 -17.88 -12.96
N LEU A 128 -3.45 -18.07 -11.82
CA LEU A 128 -3.20 -17.00 -10.85
C LEU A 128 -2.40 -15.86 -11.48
N VAL A 129 -1.29 -16.17 -12.14
CA VAL A 129 -0.43 -15.19 -12.80
C VAL A 129 -1.20 -14.45 -13.90
N ALA A 130 -1.88 -15.19 -14.76
CA ALA A 130 -2.69 -14.60 -15.83
C ALA A 130 -3.79 -13.69 -15.26
N SER A 131 -4.49 -14.12 -14.22
CA SER A 131 -5.52 -13.33 -13.54
C SER A 131 -4.96 -12.05 -12.94
N VAL A 132 -3.84 -12.10 -12.24
CA VAL A 132 -3.22 -10.91 -11.64
C VAL A 132 -2.74 -9.94 -12.74
N GLN A 133 -2.14 -10.43 -13.81
CA GLN A 133 -1.69 -9.61 -14.94
C GLN A 133 -2.88 -8.95 -15.67
N GLU A 134 -3.95 -9.70 -15.92
CA GLU A 134 -5.14 -9.18 -16.56
C GLU A 134 -5.84 -8.12 -15.71
N LEU A 135 -5.99 -8.39 -14.41
CA LEU A 135 -6.65 -7.48 -13.48
C LEU A 135 -5.87 -6.18 -13.28
N THR A 136 -4.56 -6.28 -13.09
CA THR A 136 -3.74 -5.09 -12.79
C THR A 136 -3.31 -4.33 -14.03
N GLY A 137 -3.29 -4.97 -15.20
CA GLY A 137 -2.69 -4.44 -16.43
C GLY A 137 -1.17 -4.29 -16.32
N TYR A 138 -0.55 -4.88 -15.29
CA TYR A 138 0.88 -4.79 -15.01
C TYR A 138 1.56 -6.14 -15.20
N GLN A 139 2.57 -6.16 -16.07
CA GLN A 139 3.43 -7.32 -16.28
C GLN A 139 4.78 -7.05 -15.63
N HIS A 140 5.05 -7.72 -14.52
CA HIS A 140 6.41 -7.73 -13.97
C HIS A 140 7.28 -8.65 -14.83
N GLU A 141 8.41 -8.14 -15.35
CA GLU A 141 9.29 -8.90 -16.24
C GLU A 141 9.70 -10.26 -15.67
N ALA A 142 9.87 -10.35 -14.35
CA ALA A 142 10.21 -11.59 -13.67
C ALA A 142 9.11 -12.66 -13.76
N LEU A 143 7.82 -12.28 -13.89
CA LEU A 143 6.71 -13.23 -14.07
C LEU A 143 6.67 -13.84 -15.48
N ALA A 144 7.38 -13.23 -16.44
CA ALA A 144 7.54 -13.78 -17.79
C ALA A 144 8.68 -14.80 -17.90
N ASN A 145 9.52 -14.94 -16.87
CA ASN A 145 10.62 -15.89 -16.83
C ASN A 145 10.22 -17.10 -15.98
N PRO A 146 10.10 -18.33 -16.55
CA PRO A 146 9.70 -19.54 -15.83
C PRO A 146 10.56 -19.84 -14.60
N ASP A 147 11.88 -19.66 -14.69
CA ASP A 147 12.80 -19.94 -13.59
C ASP A 147 12.60 -18.98 -12.38
N LEU A 148 12.15 -17.75 -12.65
CA LEU A 148 11.86 -16.77 -11.63
C LEU A 148 10.43 -16.90 -11.12
N LEU A 149 9.52 -17.39 -11.95
CA LEU A 149 8.11 -17.55 -11.60
C LEU A 149 7.94 -18.49 -10.41
N ASP A 150 8.58 -19.66 -10.43
CA ASP A 150 8.53 -20.64 -9.33
C ASP A 150 8.98 -20.03 -7.99
N LEU A 151 9.92 -19.09 -8.06
CA LEU A 151 10.45 -18.39 -6.89
C LEU A 151 9.47 -17.30 -6.37
N LEU A 152 8.71 -16.68 -7.26
CA LEU A 152 7.81 -15.57 -6.90
C LEU A 152 6.39 -16.02 -6.55
N LEU A 153 5.97 -17.17 -7.06
CA LEU A 153 4.63 -17.70 -6.89
C LEU A 153 4.20 -17.85 -5.41
N PRO A 154 5.03 -18.38 -4.50
CA PRO A 154 4.63 -18.52 -3.09
C PRO A 154 4.25 -17.17 -2.46
N ALA A 155 5.04 -16.12 -2.71
CA ALA A 155 4.77 -14.79 -2.19
C ALA A 155 3.55 -14.15 -2.87
N LEU A 156 3.39 -14.30 -4.19
CA LEU A 156 2.24 -13.78 -4.92
C LEU A 156 0.94 -14.44 -4.46
N ARG A 157 0.95 -15.75 -4.27
CA ARG A 157 -0.20 -16.50 -3.76
C ARG A 157 -0.58 -16.06 -2.36
N ALA A 158 0.39 -15.88 -1.48
CA ALA A 158 0.17 -15.38 -0.12
C ALA A 158 -0.44 -13.96 -0.13
N ASP A 159 0.04 -13.07 -1.00
CA ASP A 159 -0.52 -11.73 -1.16
C ASP A 159 -1.98 -11.74 -1.61
N VAL A 160 -2.31 -12.61 -2.56
CA VAL A 160 -3.68 -12.76 -3.07
C VAL A 160 -4.58 -13.33 -1.97
N GLU A 161 -4.11 -14.31 -1.20
CA GLU A 161 -4.83 -14.86 -0.06
C GLU A 161 -5.07 -13.80 1.02
N MET A 162 -4.04 -13.03 1.39
CA MET A 162 -4.17 -11.90 2.32
C MET A 162 -5.23 -10.90 1.84
N HIS A 163 -5.18 -10.54 0.55
CA HIS A 163 -6.13 -9.59 -0.02
C HIS A 163 -7.57 -10.11 0.01
N ALA A 164 -7.79 -11.37 -0.38
CA ALA A 164 -9.10 -11.98 -0.49
C ALA A 164 -9.74 -12.21 0.89
N ASN A 165 -8.93 -12.63 1.86
CA ASN A 165 -9.39 -12.98 3.20
C ASN A 165 -9.45 -11.81 4.16
N TYR A 166 -8.92 -10.64 3.76
CA TYR A 166 -8.85 -9.49 4.64
C TYR A 166 -10.20 -9.08 5.20
N ARG A 167 -10.23 -8.91 6.51
CA ARG A 167 -11.30 -8.26 7.26
C ARG A 167 -10.63 -7.32 8.26
N PRO A 168 -11.10 -6.07 8.39
CA PRO A 168 -10.50 -5.13 9.34
C PRO A 168 -10.62 -5.63 10.77
N ASP A 169 -9.54 -5.47 11.55
CA ASP A 169 -9.53 -5.83 12.97
C ASP A 169 -10.38 -4.88 13.82
N SER A 170 -10.58 -3.65 13.36
CA SER A 170 -11.37 -2.63 14.05
C SER A 170 -12.43 -2.01 13.15
N VAL A 171 -13.53 -1.58 13.76
CA VAL A 171 -14.54 -0.74 13.14
C VAL A 171 -14.39 0.73 13.52
N GLU A 172 -13.48 1.04 14.45
CA GLU A 172 -13.22 2.41 14.88
C GLU A 172 -12.46 3.19 13.81
N PRO A 173 -12.94 4.40 13.45
CA PRO A 173 -12.25 5.21 12.46
C PRO A 173 -10.93 5.75 13.02
N LEU A 174 -9.93 5.87 12.15
CA LEU A 174 -8.70 6.59 12.47
C LEU A 174 -8.97 8.05 12.80
N ARG A 175 -8.16 8.65 13.65
CA ARG A 175 -8.27 10.08 13.98
C ARG A 175 -7.49 10.99 13.01
N ILE A 176 -6.68 10.41 12.15
CA ILE A 176 -5.89 11.13 11.15
C ILE A 176 -6.66 11.27 9.82
N PRO A 177 -6.36 12.29 9.01
CA PRO A 177 -6.92 12.43 7.67
C PRO A 177 -6.58 11.25 6.76
N ILE A 178 -7.50 10.93 5.83
CA ILE A 178 -7.28 9.95 4.75
C ILE A 178 -7.45 10.61 3.39
N THR A 179 -6.48 10.41 2.51
CA THR A 179 -6.64 10.71 1.08
C THR A 179 -6.65 9.41 0.28
N THR A 180 -7.69 9.23 -0.50
CA THR A 180 -7.80 8.11 -1.44
C THR A 180 -7.41 8.57 -2.84
N LEU A 181 -6.54 7.81 -3.47
CA LEU A 181 -6.11 8.01 -4.86
C LEU A 181 -6.62 6.84 -5.73
N ARG A 182 -6.99 7.12 -6.97
CA ARG A 182 -7.29 6.09 -7.98
C ARG A 182 -6.98 6.57 -9.39
N GLY A 183 -6.72 5.63 -10.30
CA GLY A 183 -6.74 5.91 -11.73
C GLY A 183 -8.17 6.11 -12.23
N LYS A 184 -8.41 7.06 -13.12
CA LYS A 184 -9.75 7.31 -13.72
C LYS A 184 -10.25 6.09 -14.47
N ASP A 185 -9.33 5.37 -15.11
CA ASP A 185 -9.59 4.19 -15.92
C ASP A 185 -9.37 2.88 -15.16
N ASP A 186 -9.32 2.96 -13.82
CA ASP A 186 -9.21 1.78 -12.95
C ASP A 186 -10.50 0.96 -13.03
N HIS A 187 -10.42 -0.24 -13.60
CA HIS A 187 -11.54 -1.17 -13.74
C HIS A 187 -11.75 -2.05 -12.52
N LEU A 188 -10.76 -2.13 -11.62
CA LEU A 188 -10.85 -2.94 -10.39
C LEU A 188 -11.53 -2.19 -9.25
N VAL A 189 -11.32 -0.88 -9.18
CA VAL A 189 -11.83 -0.06 -8.10
C VAL A 189 -12.57 1.15 -8.67
N SER A 190 -13.88 1.16 -8.54
CA SER A 190 -14.71 2.31 -8.93
C SER A 190 -14.52 3.48 -7.95
N ALA A 191 -14.90 4.69 -8.38
CA ALA A 191 -14.86 5.87 -7.52
C ALA A 191 -15.73 5.70 -6.25
N SER A 192 -16.88 5.01 -6.36
CA SER A 192 -17.77 4.74 -5.22
C SER A 192 -17.14 3.76 -4.21
N GLN A 193 -16.43 2.74 -4.68
CA GLN A 193 -15.70 1.82 -3.81
C GLN A 193 -14.51 2.51 -3.12
N ALA A 194 -13.77 3.36 -3.86
CA ALA A 194 -12.70 4.17 -3.31
C ALA A 194 -13.23 5.19 -2.28
N ALA A 195 -14.40 5.79 -2.51
CA ALA A 195 -15.06 6.67 -1.54
C ALA A 195 -15.45 5.95 -0.23
N GLY A 196 -15.52 4.61 -0.23
CA GLY A 196 -15.76 3.80 0.98
C GLY A 196 -14.76 4.05 2.11
N TRP A 197 -13.56 4.52 1.81
CA TRP A 197 -12.55 4.93 2.78
C TRP A 197 -12.97 6.12 3.66
N ARG A 198 -14.00 6.87 3.27
CA ARG A 198 -14.58 7.94 4.10
C ARG A 198 -14.98 7.46 5.50
N LYS A 199 -15.42 6.22 5.60
CA LYS A 199 -15.85 5.62 6.88
C LYS A 199 -14.67 5.25 7.77
N ALA A 200 -13.46 5.16 7.22
CA ALA A 200 -12.26 4.72 7.92
C ALA A 200 -11.56 5.86 8.68
N THR A 201 -12.06 7.10 8.58
CA THR A 201 -11.50 8.23 9.34
C THR A 201 -12.59 9.11 9.95
N ALA A 202 -12.33 9.57 11.17
CA ALA A 202 -13.05 10.66 11.82
C ALA A 202 -12.52 12.04 11.39
N GLY A 203 -11.31 12.08 10.82
CA GLY A 203 -10.68 13.29 10.29
C GLY A 203 -11.16 13.65 8.88
N GLU A 204 -10.38 14.49 8.21
CA GLU A 204 -10.66 14.89 6.85
C GLU A 204 -10.51 13.73 5.86
N PHE A 205 -11.40 13.67 4.88
CA PHE A 205 -11.34 12.69 3.79
C PHE A 205 -11.32 13.39 2.44
N ARG A 206 -10.40 12.95 1.58
CA ARG A 206 -10.30 13.43 0.20
C ARG A 206 -10.23 12.25 -0.76
N LEU A 207 -10.94 12.35 -1.89
CA LEU A 207 -10.80 11.46 -3.04
C LEU A 207 -10.20 12.24 -4.20
N ARG A 208 -9.12 11.72 -4.78
CA ARG A 208 -8.46 12.29 -5.96
C ARG A 208 -8.29 11.24 -7.03
N GLU A 209 -8.47 11.65 -8.26
CA GLU A 209 -8.32 10.80 -9.44
C GLU A 209 -7.17 11.28 -10.32
N SER A 210 -6.39 10.34 -10.82
CA SER A 210 -5.29 10.56 -11.75
C SER A 210 -5.62 9.92 -13.10
N PRO A 211 -5.09 10.41 -14.21
CA PRO A 211 -5.16 9.66 -15.48
C PRO A 211 -4.55 8.26 -15.33
N GLY A 212 -5.04 7.31 -16.13
CA GLY A 212 -4.52 5.94 -16.17
C GLY A 212 -5.37 4.92 -15.42
N GLY A 213 -4.98 3.64 -15.54
CA GLY A 213 -5.65 2.48 -14.97
C GLY A 213 -5.24 2.20 -13.51
N HIS A 214 -5.38 0.93 -13.10
CA HIS A 214 -5.09 0.51 -11.73
C HIS A 214 -3.66 0.89 -11.30
N MET A 215 -2.66 0.57 -12.09
CA MET A 215 -1.24 0.82 -11.81
C MET A 215 -0.74 2.20 -12.27
N TYR A 216 -1.62 3.22 -12.31
CA TYR A 216 -1.27 4.59 -12.74
C TYR A 216 -0.02 5.16 -12.05
N LEU A 217 0.28 4.72 -10.85
CA LEU A 217 1.43 5.19 -10.06
C LEU A 217 2.80 4.81 -10.66
N ILE A 218 2.84 3.89 -11.64
CA ILE A 218 4.06 3.56 -12.38
C ILE A 218 4.45 4.73 -13.29
N GLU A 219 3.45 5.30 -13.98
CA GLU A 219 3.65 6.41 -14.91
C GLU A 219 3.59 7.78 -14.23
N SER A 220 2.83 7.88 -13.14
CA SER A 220 2.55 9.14 -12.43
C SER A 220 2.83 9.08 -10.93
N PRO A 221 4.07 8.74 -10.50
CA PRO A 221 4.43 8.70 -9.07
C PRO A 221 4.34 10.07 -8.39
N GLU A 222 4.45 11.16 -9.17
CA GLU A 222 4.35 12.55 -8.67
C GLU A 222 3.00 12.85 -8.03
N GLN A 223 1.93 12.16 -8.39
CA GLN A 223 0.61 12.33 -7.76
C GLN A 223 0.64 11.93 -6.29
N VAL A 224 1.31 10.81 -5.99
CA VAL A 224 1.50 10.35 -4.61
C VAL A 224 2.39 11.33 -3.85
N MET A 225 3.52 11.74 -4.44
CA MET A 225 4.48 12.65 -3.81
C MET A 225 3.86 14.01 -3.51
N THR A 226 3.12 14.59 -4.46
CA THR A 226 2.41 15.87 -4.28
C THR A 226 1.36 15.76 -3.17
N THR A 227 0.60 14.66 -3.15
CA THR A 227 -0.41 14.44 -2.11
C THR A 227 0.25 14.30 -0.74
N ALA A 228 1.33 13.54 -0.62
CA ALA A 228 2.05 13.35 0.64
C ALA A 228 2.69 14.65 1.15
N THR A 229 3.24 15.48 0.25
CA THR A 229 3.79 16.78 0.62
C THR A 229 2.70 17.75 1.09
N ALA A 230 1.56 17.79 0.40
CA ALA A 230 0.42 18.60 0.79
C ALA A 230 -0.17 18.20 2.15
N ALA A 231 -0.22 16.89 2.43
CA ALA A 231 -0.71 16.36 3.70
C ALA A 231 0.09 16.83 4.93
N LEU A 232 1.34 17.20 4.76
CA LEU A 232 2.22 17.71 5.83
C LEU A 232 2.19 19.23 5.98
N ALA A 233 1.71 19.94 4.94
CA ALA A 233 1.62 21.40 4.98
C ALA A 233 0.33 21.89 5.69
N GLU A 234 -0.63 21.01 5.89
CA GLU A 234 -1.90 21.34 6.53
C GLU A 234 -1.82 21.00 8.02
N PRO A 235 -2.08 21.97 8.93
CA PRO A 235 -2.11 21.69 10.36
C PRO A 235 -3.25 20.68 10.65
N VAL A 236 -2.96 19.67 11.44
CA VAL A 236 -3.98 18.80 12.04
C VAL A 236 -4.82 19.70 12.95
N SER A 237 -6.06 19.97 12.54
CA SER A 237 -7.03 20.80 13.27
C SER A 237 -7.74 19.99 14.36
#